data_07221be4be2c02f3a774cb823a7f16ea
#
_entry.id   07221be4be2c02f3a774cb823a7f16ea
#
_cell.length_a   1.000
_cell.length_b   1.000
_cell.length_c   1.000
_cell.angle_alpha   90.00
_cell.angle_beta   90.00
_cell.angle_gamma   90.00
#
_symmetry.space_group_name_H-M   'P 1'
#
loop_
_entity.id
_entity.type
_entity.pdbx_description
1 polymer ?
#
loop_
_entity_poly.entity_id
_entity_poly.type
_entity_poly.pdbx_seq_one_letter_code
_entity_poly.pdbx_strand_id
1 'polypeptide(L)'
;MAIYHLEAKVISRGVGRSAVAASAYMSCSRIYNDYDGIQHDYTRKQGLVYEQVLLPSQAPPEWKDRSVLWNAVEDAEKTKDSRLAREFVVALPTELSTEENIYLLKEYVQNNFVNDGMCADFCMHDTDGHNPHAHIMLTVRPLDENGKWQNKTEKEYLCIKDGEERGFTSSEFKTAQADGWEKQYQYIVGKKKVYMPPSVAETQGYERVSKYPKSTRYGRQNPIAERWNSEDRLLIWRKNWADVNNKYLEQKNIDSRIDHRSYKERGIDEQPTIHEGVSARIIEKKGGTSERCEINRQIKADNKFLREIKANIKKLLEAVKHTLPTVANALEKLRGVMIHCRYVISFSDKWKTAKALEAATLKIDCDNFSAITTELQAKIKERKQKQIEKENTPAIQIFRHRELTQFINELSEQIEELRTEKSTILANLNTDDIKTVRAKMEDIQKAMPVMEKHAKESKEKLKSTQQEFAQLKAQALEFDTEELENIRYAVRTQIEADTAEDLHKIYGKSFSKDMFVSAKEETDKSIGETGKRSVRRKLERSKDKIQAENRQKKQERNKDKDVER
;
A
#
# COMPACT_ATOMS: atom_id res chain seq x y z
N MET A 1 -0.04 20.07 -11.37
CA MET A 1 -0.61 19.02 -12.27
C MET A 1 -1.55 18.16 -11.44
N ALA A 2 -2.81 18.10 -11.83
CA ALA A 2 -3.84 17.31 -11.14
C ALA A 2 -3.44 15.84 -11.07
N ILE A 3 -3.59 15.23 -9.89
CA ILE A 3 -3.19 13.86 -9.59
C ILE A 3 -4.44 13.07 -9.18
N TYR A 4 -4.66 11.91 -9.80
CA TYR A 4 -5.70 11.01 -9.33
C TYR A 4 -5.26 10.34 -8.02
N HIS A 5 -6.04 10.56 -6.96
CA HIS A 5 -5.94 9.80 -5.73
C HIS A 5 -7.32 9.59 -5.13
N LEU A 6 -7.69 8.35 -4.88
CA LEU A 6 -8.84 7.96 -4.09
C LEU A 6 -8.48 6.70 -3.32
N GLU A 7 -8.32 6.83 -2.02
CA GLU A 7 -8.10 5.73 -1.08
C GLU A 7 -9.41 5.42 -0.33
N ALA A 8 -9.81 4.16 -0.30
CA ALA A 8 -10.98 3.70 0.45
C ALA A 8 -10.53 2.90 1.67
N LYS A 9 -11.02 3.28 2.86
CA LYS A 9 -10.71 2.65 4.14
C LYS A 9 -11.99 2.23 4.86
N VAL A 10 -11.89 1.23 5.70
CA VAL A 10 -12.95 0.83 6.62
C VAL A 10 -12.57 1.27 8.03
N ILE A 11 -13.47 1.95 8.71
CA ILE A 11 -13.37 2.22 10.14
C ILE A 11 -14.13 1.10 10.85
N SER A 12 -13.39 0.29 11.61
CA SER A 12 -13.94 -0.88 12.30
C SER A 12 -13.49 -0.89 13.75
N ARG A 13 -14.43 -1.22 14.64
CA ARG A 13 -14.17 -1.37 16.07
C ARG A 13 -13.18 -2.51 16.36
N GLY A 14 -13.25 -3.61 15.61
CA GLY A 14 -12.37 -4.76 15.79
C GLY A 14 -10.87 -4.48 15.62
N VAL A 15 -10.50 -3.42 14.91
CA VAL A 15 -9.11 -2.94 14.80
C VAL A 15 -8.83 -1.73 15.71
N GLY A 16 -9.67 -1.48 16.72
CA GLY A 16 -9.49 -0.41 17.69
C GLY A 16 -9.77 1.00 17.15
N ARG A 17 -10.53 1.13 16.04
CA ARG A 17 -10.93 2.43 15.48
C ARG A 17 -12.36 2.79 15.89
N SER A 18 -12.60 4.08 16.15
CA SER A 18 -13.91 4.67 16.44
C SER A 18 -14.33 5.61 15.31
N ALA A 19 -15.62 5.63 14.99
CA ALA A 19 -16.19 6.57 14.03
C ALA A 19 -16.19 7.99 14.61
N VAL A 20 -16.51 8.14 15.89
CA VAL A 20 -16.46 9.43 16.63
C VAL A 20 -15.04 9.98 16.62
N ALA A 21 -14.03 9.16 16.95
CA ALA A 21 -12.63 9.58 16.93
C ALA A 21 -12.16 10.01 15.54
N ALA A 22 -12.58 9.29 14.50
CA ALA A 22 -12.22 9.61 13.11
C ALA A 22 -12.86 10.92 12.66
N SER A 23 -14.15 11.16 12.98
CA SER A 23 -14.84 12.42 12.69
C SER A 23 -14.21 13.59 13.44
N ALA A 24 -13.93 13.44 14.73
CA ALA A 24 -13.23 14.46 15.52
C ALA A 24 -11.85 14.81 14.94
N TYR A 25 -11.10 13.78 14.49
CA TYR A 25 -9.78 13.97 13.86
C TYR A 25 -9.86 14.75 12.55
N MET A 26 -10.77 14.38 11.63
CA MET A 26 -10.86 15.05 10.33
C MET A 26 -11.45 16.44 10.43
N SER A 27 -12.35 16.71 11.41
CA SER A 27 -12.95 18.03 11.63
C SER A 27 -12.14 18.93 12.58
N CYS A 28 -10.97 18.48 13.06
CA CYS A 28 -10.16 19.24 14.02
C CYS A 28 -10.97 19.67 15.26
N SER A 29 -11.90 18.86 15.71
CA SER A 29 -12.87 19.18 16.74
C SER A 29 -12.72 18.33 18.01
N ARG A 30 -13.52 18.65 19.01
CA ARG A 30 -13.64 17.89 20.25
C ARG A 30 -15.00 17.18 20.25
N ILE A 31 -15.01 15.87 20.27
CA ILE A 31 -16.25 15.06 20.31
C ILE A 31 -16.12 14.00 21.40
N TYR A 32 -17.17 13.89 22.22
CA TYR A 32 -17.29 12.83 23.23
C TYR A 32 -17.91 11.60 22.59
N ASN A 33 -17.33 10.43 22.87
CA ASN A 33 -17.86 9.15 22.40
C ASN A 33 -18.64 8.49 23.53
N ASP A 34 -19.96 8.40 23.36
CA ASP A 34 -20.87 7.82 24.35
C ASP A 34 -20.66 6.31 24.54
N TYR A 35 -20.15 5.62 23.53
CA TYR A 35 -19.95 4.17 23.55
C TYR A 35 -18.81 3.74 24.49
N ASP A 36 -17.69 4.45 24.52
CA ASP A 36 -16.50 4.10 25.31
C ASP A 36 -16.18 5.12 26.41
N GLY A 37 -16.93 6.23 26.49
CA GLY A 37 -16.75 7.29 27.48
C GLY A 37 -15.50 8.12 27.26
N ILE A 38 -14.92 8.12 26.05
CA ILE A 38 -13.67 8.83 25.76
C ILE A 38 -13.95 10.16 25.06
N GLN A 39 -13.34 11.22 25.59
CA GLN A 39 -13.31 12.53 24.93
C GLN A 39 -12.18 12.58 23.91
N HIS A 40 -12.52 12.63 22.62
CA HIS A 40 -11.58 12.84 21.54
C HIS A 40 -11.40 14.33 21.27
N ASP A 41 -10.18 14.85 21.47
CA ASP A 41 -9.86 16.27 21.28
C ASP A 41 -8.72 16.46 20.29
N TYR A 42 -9.07 16.98 19.11
CA TYR A 42 -8.13 17.31 18.03
C TYR A 42 -8.13 18.81 17.68
N THR A 43 -8.59 19.67 18.58
CA THR A 43 -8.66 21.14 18.37
C THR A 43 -7.30 21.79 18.12
N ARG A 44 -6.20 21.13 18.47
CA ARG A 44 -4.84 21.59 18.18
C ARG A 44 -4.37 21.29 16.75
N LYS A 45 -5.10 20.42 16.02
CA LYS A 45 -4.78 20.10 14.64
C LYS A 45 -5.17 21.29 13.75
N GLN A 46 -4.34 21.60 12.77
CA GLN A 46 -4.52 22.69 11.81
C GLN A 46 -4.75 22.15 10.40
N GLY A 47 -5.12 23.04 9.48
CA GLY A 47 -5.27 22.75 8.05
C GLY A 47 -6.68 22.41 7.62
N LEU A 48 -7.68 22.50 8.50
CA LEU A 48 -9.09 22.41 8.11
C LEU A 48 -9.50 23.69 7.35
N VAL A 49 -9.99 23.51 6.12
CA VAL A 49 -10.43 24.60 5.22
C VAL A 49 -11.95 24.65 5.12
N TYR A 50 -12.58 23.48 5.06
CA TYR A 50 -14.02 23.35 4.92
C TYR A 50 -14.52 22.05 5.53
N GLU A 51 -15.74 22.09 6.08
CA GLU A 51 -16.41 20.91 6.64
C GLU A 51 -17.92 20.98 6.42
N GLN A 52 -18.54 19.82 6.20
CA GLN A 52 -19.99 19.73 6.09
C GLN A 52 -20.47 18.30 6.33
N VAL A 53 -21.66 18.18 6.93
CA VAL A 53 -22.45 16.94 6.96
C VAL A 53 -23.62 17.10 5.98
N LEU A 54 -23.72 16.16 5.04
CA LEU A 54 -24.83 16.03 4.11
C LEU A 54 -25.66 14.79 4.47
N LEU A 55 -26.96 14.95 4.46
CA LEU A 55 -27.92 13.92 4.87
C LEU A 55 -28.87 13.58 3.73
N PRO A 56 -29.22 12.30 3.53
CA PRO A 56 -30.34 11.93 2.67
C PRO A 56 -31.67 12.42 3.30
N SER A 57 -32.69 12.59 2.48
CA SER A 57 -33.97 13.24 2.88
C SER A 57 -34.67 12.57 4.06
N GLN A 58 -34.52 11.25 4.21
CA GLN A 58 -35.12 10.48 5.30
C GLN A 58 -34.31 10.50 6.60
N ALA A 59 -33.08 11.01 6.60
CA ALA A 59 -32.25 11.02 7.82
C ALA A 59 -32.76 12.04 8.85
N PRO A 60 -32.64 11.73 10.15
CA PRO A 60 -32.96 12.68 11.21
C PRO A 60 -32.19 14.00 11.05
N PRO A 61 -32.86 15.16 11.06
CA PRO A 61 -32.20 16.46 10.80
C PRO A 61 -31.13 16.84 11.82
N GLU A 62 -31.22 16.33 13.07
CA GLU A 62 -30.24 16.52 14.12
C GLU A 62 -28.88 15.88 13.79
N TRP A 63 -28.83 14.94 12.85
CA TRP A 63 -27.57 14.34 12.39
C TRP A 63 -26.72 15.28 11.51
N LYS A 64 -27.18 16.50 11.26
CA LYS A 64 -26.31 17.57 10.74
C LYS A 64 -25.18 17.90 11.73
N ASP A 65 -25.40 17.65 13.01
CA ASP A 65 -24.33 17.62 14.01
C ASP A 65 -23.60 16.28 13.92
N ARG A 66 -22.33 16.32 13.56
CA ARG A 66 -21.48 15.13 13.43
C ARG A 66 -21.34 14.35 14.73
N SER A 67 -21.37 15.04 15.89
CA SER A 67 -21.32 14.38 17.18
C SER A 67 -22.53 13.48 17.38
N VAL A 68 -23.73 13.98 17.03
CA VAL A 68 -24.97 13.22 17.11
C VAL A 68 -24.97 12.07 16.11
N LEU A 69 -24.59 12.33 14.85
CA LEU A 69 -24.54 11.31 13.80
C LEU A 69 -23.62 10.14 14.17
N TRP A 70 -22.38 10.41 14.56
CA TRP A 70 -21.41 9.33 14.75
C TRP A 70 -21.61 8.60 16.07
N ASN A 71 -22.16 9.24 17.11
CA ASN A 71 -22.61 8.53 18.29
C ASN A 71 -23.82 7.62 17.99
N ALA A 72 -24.78 8.07 17.17
CA ALA A 72 -25.88 7.22 16.70
C ALA A 72 -25.40 6.01 15.88
N VAL A 73 -24.34 6.15 15.08
CA VAL A 73 -23.70 5.04 14.36
C VAL A 73 -23.02 4.07 15.34
N GLU A 74 -22.25 4.57 16.32
CA GLU A 74 -21.59 3.71 17.33
C GLU A 74 -22.61 2.92 18.15
N ASP A 75 -23.75 3.53 18.54
CA ASP A 75 -24.81 2.87 19.28
C ASP A 75 -25.55 1.82 18.43
N ALA A 76 -25.76 2.09 17.14
CA ALA A 76 -26.42 1.13 16.24
C ALA A 76 -25.59 -0.14 16.00
N GLU A 77 -24.28 -0.06 16.14
CA GLU A 77 -23.33 -1.14 15.87
C GLU A 77 -22.93 -1.90 17.14
N LYS A 78 -23.65 -3.00 17.43
CA LYS A 78 -23.56 -3.71 18.73
C LYS A 78 -22.46 -4.78 18.81
N THR A 79 -21.84 -5.17 17.68
CA THR A 79 -20.85 -6.25 17.72
C THR A 79 -19.43 -5.71 17.92
N LYS A 80 -18.57 -6.52 18.56
CA LYS A 80 -17.19 -6.18 18.86
C LYS A 80 -16.37 -5.83 17.59
N ASP A 81 -16.68 -6.47 16.46
CA ASP A 81 -15.95 -6.32 15.20
C ASP A 81 -16.73 -5.50 14.16
N SER A 82 -17.69 -4.68 14.60
CA SER A 82 -18.53 -3.90 13.70
C SER A 82 -17.73 -2.98 12.80
N ARG A 83 -18.11 -2.95 11.52
CA ARG A 83 -17.73 -1.88 10.60
C ARG A 83 -18.60 -0.67 10.91
N LEU A 84 -17.98 0.43 11.32
CA LEU A 84 -18.67 1.64 11.78
C LEU A 84 -18.90 2.61 10.61
N ALA A 85 -17.87 2.85 9.82
CA ALA A 85 -17.92 3.79 8.71
C ALA A 85 -17.00 3.34 7.56
N ARG A 86 -17.21 3.95 6.39
CA ARG A 86 -16.27 3.95 5.28
C ARG A 86 -15.68 5.34 5.16
N GLU A 87 -14.37 5.41 5.00
CA GLU A 87 -13.64 6.65 4.77
C GLU A 87 -13.05 6.64 3.37
N PHE A 88 -13.27 7.70 2.60
CA PHE A 88 -12.49 8.00 1.41
C PHE A 88 -11.54 9.16 1.70
N VAL A 89 -10.31 9.04 1.20
CA VAL A 89 -9.36 10.15 1.15
C VAL A 89 -9.11 10.45 -0.32
N VAL A 90 -9.38 11.68 -0.74
CA VAL A 90 -9.28 12.10 -2.14
C VAL A 90 -8.38 13.33 -2.27
N ALA A 91 -7.53 13.36 -3.31
CA ALA A 91 -6.76 14.54 -3.66
C ALA A 91 -7.60 15.49 -4.51
N LEU A 92 -7.52 16.78 -4.21
CA LEU A 92 -8.19 17.85 -4.93
C LEU A 92 -7.20 18.54 -5.89
N PRO A 93 -7.65 19.02 -7.06
CA PRO A 93 -6.78 19.74 -7.99
C PRO A 93 -6.24 21.04 -7.39
N THR A 94 -4.94 21.23 -7.45
CA THR A 94 -4.30 22.51 -7.07
C THR A 94 -4.52 23.61 -8.09
N GLU A 95 -4.99 23.26 -9.27
CA GLU A 95 -5.33 24.17 -10.37
C GLU A 95 -6.69 24.87 -10.18
N LEU A 96 -7.53 24.37 -9.28
CA LEU A 96 -8.83 24.95 -8.93
C LEU A 96 -8.70 25.79 -7.65
N SER A 97 -9.53 26.82 -7.53
CA SER A 97 -9.63 27.60 -6.29
C SER A 97 -10.23 26.76 -5.16
N THR A 98 -10.09 27.24 -3.93
CA THR A 98 -10.70 26.60 -2.75
C THR A 98 -12.22 26.47 -2.90
N GLU A 99 -12.90 27.51 -3.36
CA GLU A 99 -14.34 27.48 -3.57
C GLU A 99 -14.75 26.46 -4.64
N GLU A 100 -14.02 26.39 -5.74
CA GLU A 100 -14.28 25.41 -6.81
C GLU A 100 -14.07 23.99 -6.33
N ASN A 101 -13.04 23.75 -5.55
CA ASN A 101 -12.81 22.46 -4.91
C ASN A 101 -13.93 22.08 -3.91
N ILE A 102 -14.49 23.06 -3.18
CA ILE A 102 -15.65 22.84 -2.31
C ILE A 102 -16.89 22.47 -3.13
N TYR A 103 -17.16 23.15 -4.24
CA TYR A 103 -18.30 22.82 -5.11
C TYR A 103 -18.15 21.45 -5.76
N LEU A 104 -16.97 21.13 -6.28
CA LEU A 104 -16.62 19.82 -6.82
C LEU A 104 -16.86 18.71 -5.79
N LEU A 105 -16.37 18.91 -4.57
CA LEU A 105 -16.49 17.94 -3.49
C LEU A 105 -17.95 17.73 -3.08
N LYS A 106 -18.74 18.81 -2.96
CA LYS A 106 -20.17 18.73 -2.68
C LYS A 106 -20.94 17.98 -3.77
N GLU A 107 -20.68 18.30 -5.05
CA GLU A 107 -21.31 17.61 -6.17
C GLU A 107 -20.99 16.12 -6.15
N TYR A 108 -19.74 15.76 -5.93
CA TYR A 108 -19.33 14.36 -5.86
C TYR A 108 -20.01 13.62 -4.72
N VAL A 109 -19.98 14.19 -3.50
CA VAL A 109 -20.56 13.57 -2.30
C VAL A 109 -22.07 13.43 -2.43
N GLN A 110 -22.76 14.46 -2.90
CA GLN A 110 -24.21 14.45 -3.07
C GLN A 110 -24.63 13.38 -4.06
N ASN A 111 -24.00 13.34 -5.25
CA ASN A 111 -24.45 12.48 -6.34
C ASN A 111 -24.08 11.01 -6.14
N ASN A 112 -22.99 10.71 -5.44
CA ASN A 112 -22.50 9.34 -5.32
C ASN A 112 -22.92 8.65 -4.03
N PHE A 113 -23.15 9.41 -2.95
CA PHE A 113 -23.37 8.83 -1.63
C PHE A 113 -24.71 9.26 -1.02
N VAL A 114 -24.98 10.56 -0.95
CA VAL A 114 -26.18 11.09 -0.28
C VAL A 114 -27.45 10.71 -1.04
N ASN A 115 -27.46 10.86 -2.37
CA ASN A 115 -28.57 10.44 -3.22
C ASN A 115 -28.79 8.92 -3.22
N ASP A 116 -27.77 8.14 -2.85
CA ASP A 116 -27.86 6.68 -2.68
C ASP A 116 -28.27 6.26 -1.25
N GLY A 117 -28.52 7.23 -0.35
CA GLY A 117 -29.07 7.04 0.99
C GLY A 117 -28.05 6.99 2.12
N MET A 118 -26.77 7.31 1.87
CA MET A 118 -25.75 7.40 2.91
C MET A 118 -25.75 8.79 3.56
N CYS A 119 -25.53 8.86 4.87
CA CYS A 119 -25.10 10.10 5.50
C CYS A 119 -23.60 10.27 5.23
N ALA A 120 -23.19 11.49 4.88
CA ALA A 120 -21.82 11.83 4.54
C ALA A 120 -21.33 12.99 5.39
N ASP A 121 -20.20 12.77 6.08
CA ASP A 121 -19.47 13.81 6.81
C ASP A 121 -18.13 14.01 6.12
N PHE A 122 -17.82 15.21 5.64
CA PHE A 122 -16.58 15.44 4.90
C PHE A 122 -15.90 16.73 5.30
N CYS A 123 -14.56 16.66 5.26
CA CYS A 123 -13.67 17.75 5.62
C CYS A 123 -12.61 17.93 4.55
N MET A 124 -12.41 19.17 4.10
CA MET A 124 -11.32 19.54 3.21
C MET A 124 -10.16 20.11 4.04
N HIS A 125 -8.97 19.62 3.75
CA HIS A 125 -7.73 20.04 4.37
C HIS A 125 -6.76 20.59 3.35
N ASP A 126 -6.07 21.67 3.75
CA ASP A 126 -4.92 22.21 3.04
C ASP A 126 -4.09 23.02 4.03
N THR A 127 -2.86 22.62 4.28
CA THR A 127 -2.01 23.27 5.30
C THR A 127 -1.12 24.36 4.71
N ASP A 128 -0.72 24.21 3.46
CA ASP A 128 0.33 25.02 2.83
C ASP A 128 0.08 25.31 1.34
N GLY A 129 -1.12 25.09 0.82
CA GLY A 129 -1.49 25.32 -0.57
C GLY A 129 -0.92 24.29 -1.56
N HIS A 130 -0.28 23.23 -1.07
CA HIS A 130 0.41 22.26 -1.93
C HIS A 130 -0.22 20.88 -1.96
N ASN A 131 -1.14 20.58 -1.05
CA ASN A 131 -1.75 19.26 -0.96
C ASN A 131 -3.23 19.33 -0.53
N PRO A 132 -4.08 20.03 -1.29
CA PRO A 132 -5.51 20.05 -0.99
C PRO A 132 -6.08 18.64 -1.11
N HIS A 133 -6.73 18.17 -0.05
CA HIS A 133 -7.33 16.83 0.01
C HIS A 133 -8.57 16.85 0.89
N ALA A 134 -9.43 15.86 0.68
CA ALA A 134 -10.63 15.72 1.49
C ALA A 134 -10.74 14.32 2.09
N HIS A 135 -11.22 14.30 3.33
CA HIS A 135 -11.70 13.10 4.00
C HIS A 135 -13.23 13.08 3.90
N ILE A 136 -13.79 11.95 3.48
CA ILE A 136 -15.22 11.74 3.34
C ILE A 136 -15.59 10.49 4.14
N MET A 137 -16.28 10.67 5.25
CA MET A 137 -16.81 9.57 6.05
C MET A 137 -18.26 9.29 5.70
N LEU A 138 -18.60 8.03 5.49
CA LEU A 138 -19.89 7.54 5.04
C LEU A 138 -20.45 6.50 5.98
N THR A 139 -21.75 6.55 6.23
CA THR A 139 -22.44 5.47 6.94
C THR A 139 -22.48 4.18 6.12
N VAL A 140 -22.45 3.04 6.79
CA VAL A 140 -22.43 1.70 6.17
C VAL A 140 -23.69 0.90 6.44
N ARG A 141 -24.64 1.51 7.16
CA ARG A 141 -25.96 0.96 7.47
C ARG A 141 -27.03 1.79 6.76
N PRO A 142 -27.92 1.19 5.97
CA PRO A 142 -29.01 1.92 5.31
C PRO A 142 -30.02 2.44 6.33
N LEU A 143 -30.76 3.47 5.91
CA LEU A 143 -31.93 4.00 6.62
C LEU A 143 -33.22 3.52 5.95
N ASP A 144 -34.26 3.32 6.74
CA ASP A 144 -35.63 3.15 6.22
C ASP A 144 -36.27 4.52 5.90
N GLU A 145 -37.49 4.49 5.39
CA GLU A 145 -38.24 5.71 5.03
C GLU A 145 -38.54 6.63 6.23
N ASN A 146 -38.46 6.10 7.46
CA ASN A 146 -38.67 6.81 8.71
C ASN A 146 -37.37 7.26 9.39
N GLY A 147 -36.22 7.15 8.70
CA GLY A 147 -34.92 7.54 9.22
C GLY A 147 -34.33 6.57 10.26
N LYS A 148 -34.86 5.35 10.39
CA LYS A 148 -34.33 4.35 11.31
C LYS A 148 -33.32 3.46 10.62
N TRP A 149 -32.31 3.04 11.38
CA TRP A 149 -31.29 2.13 10.89
C TRP A 149 -31.88 0.77 10.51
N GLN A 150 -31.73 0.36 9.25
CA GLN A 150 -32.00 -1.00 8.80
C GLN A 150 -30.90 -1.96 9.26
N ASN A 151 -31.22 -3.25 9.35
CA ASN A 151 -30.21 -4.26 9.61
C ASN A 151 -29.33 -4.46 8.36
N LYS A 152 -28.01 -4.63 8.55
CA LYS A 152 -27.08 -4.99 7.47
C LYS A 152 -27.33 -6.40 6.94
N THR A 153 -27.85 -7.27 7.81
CA THR A 153 -28.24 -8.64 7.47
C THR A 153 -29.60 -8.93 8.10
N GLU A 154 -30.45 -9.58 7.36
CA GLU A 154 -31.73 -10.09 7.86
C GLU A 154 -31.57 -11.56 8.25
N LYS A 155 -32.21 -11.94 9.38
CA LYS A 155 -32.24 -13.34 9.80
C LYS A 155 -33.01 -14.17 8.79
N GLU A 156 -32.36 -15.20 8.27
CA GLU A 156 -32.96 -16.13 7.32
C GLU A 156 -33.19 -17.49 7.99
N TYR A 157 -34.41 -17.93 7.96
CA TYR A 157 -34.80 -19.23 8.49
C TYR A 157 -34.70 -20.30 7.41
N LEU A 158 -34.05 -21.42 7.73
CA LEU A 158 -33.99 -22.59 6.85
C LEU A 158 -35.28 -23.40 7.02
N CYS A 159 -36.18 -23.28 6.05
CA CYS A 159 -37.45 -23.96 6.00
C CYS A 159 -37.35 -25.15 5.06
N ILE A 160 -38.25 -26.12 5.24
CA ILE A 160 -38.32 -27.34 4.43
C ILE A 160 -39.73 -27.54 3.89
N LYS A 161 -39.80 -28.02 2.64
CA LYS A 161 -41.02 -28.49 1.97
C LYS A 161 -40.65 -29.62 1.02
N ASP A 162 -41.35 -30.74 1.05
CA ASP A 162 -41.16 -31.90 0.16
C ASP A 162 -39.70 -32.38 0.05
N GLY A 163 -38.93 -32.23 1.14
CA GLY A 163 -37.52 -32.62 1.22
C GLY A 163 -36.53 -31.56 0.71
N GLU A 164 -37.00 -30.44 0.14
CA GLU A 164 -36.19 -29.30 -0.26
C GLU A 164 -36.02 -28.33 0.91
N GLU A 165 -34.77 -27.91 1.18
CA GLU A 165 -34.46 -26.90 2.18
C GLU A 165 -34.19 -25.53 1.49
N ARG A 166 -34.88 -24.47 1.94
CA ARG A 166 -34.72 -23.11 1.43
C ARG A 166 -34.73 -22.07 2.55
N GLY A 167 -33.93 -20.99 2.37
CA GLY A 167 -33.89 -19.86 3.29
C GLY A 167 -34.98 -18.83 3.00
N PHE A 168 -35.64 -18.34 4.05
CA PHE A 168 -36.64 -17.26 3.97
C PHE A 168 -36.40 -16.24 5.09
N THR A 169 -36.50 -14.95 4.77
CA THR A 169 -36.58 -13.88 5.77
C THR A 169 -37.92 -13.97 6.52
N SER A 170 -38.05 -13.24 7.64
CA SER A 170 -39.32 -13.26 8.41
C SER A 170 -40.51 -12.73 7.60
N SER A 171 -40.33 -11.83 6.69
CA SER A 171 -41.36 -11.29 5.80
C SER A 171 -41.76 -12.29 4.71
N GLU A 172 -40.78 -12.86 4.03
CA GLU A 172 -40.98 -13.87 2.99
C GLU A 172 -41.63 -15.14 3.53
N PHE A 173 -41.30 -15.53 4.75
CA PHE A 173 -41.87 -16.74 5.38
C PHE A 173 -43.39 -16.67 5.55
N LYS A 174 -43.97 -15.47 5.74
CA LYS A 174 -45.41 -15.32 5.84
C LYS A 174 -46.13 -15.82 4.58
N THR A 175 -45.58 -15.54 3.41
CA THR A 175 -46.10 -16.03 2.13
C THR A 175 -45.71 -17.50 1.91
N ALA A 176 -44.44 -17.85 2.15
CA ALA A 176 -43.96 -19.22 1.98
C ALA A 176 -44.69 -20.23 2.88
N GLN A 177 -45.14 -19.83 4.07
CA GLN A 177 -45.93 -20.68 4.97
C GLN A 177 -47.29 -21.07 4.34
N ALA A 178 -47.93 -20.14 3.63
CA ALA A 178 -49.16 -20.42 2.91
C ALA A 178 -48.93 -21.41 1.76
N ASP A 179 -47.74 -21.43 1.18
CA ASP A 179 -47.30 -22.39 0.15
C ASP A 179 -46.83 -23.74 0.72
N GLY A 180 -46.93 -23.95 2.04
CA GLY A 180 -46.60 -25.21 2.71
C GLY A 180 -45.15 -25.35 3.15
N TRP A 181 -44.35 -24.26 3.19
CA TRP A 181 -43.02 -24.30 3.78
C TRP A 181 -43.09 -24.26 5.31
N GLU A 182 -42.33 -25.14 5.98
CA GLU A 182 -42.26 -25.19 7.43
C GLU A 182 -40.87 -24.84 7.97
N LYS A 183 -40.84 -24.09 9.10
CA LYS A 183 -39.61 -23.85 9.84
C LYS A 183 -39.12 -25.11 10.51
N GLN A 184 -37.85 -25.40 10.43
CA GLN A 184 -37.23 -26.51 11.12
C GLN A 184 -36.84 -26.15 12.55
N TYR A 185 -37.09 -27.03 13.49
CA TYR A 185 -36.67 -26.91 14.88
C TYR A 185 -35.84 -28.14 15.28
N GLN A 186 -35.13 -28.04 16.37
CA GLN A 186 -34.30 -29.13 16.87
C GLN A 186 -35.14 -29.99 17.84
N TYR A 187 -35.20 -31.29 17.58
CA TYR A 187 -35.91 -32.29 18.35
C TYR A 187 -34.95 -33.38 18.81
N ILE A 188 -35.31 -34.12 19.91
CA ILE A 188 -34.57 -35.28 20.37
C ILE A 188 -35.12 -36.53 19.65
N VAL A 189 -34.19 -37.22 18.96
CA VAL A 189 -34.46 -38.51 18.32
C VAL A 189 -33.47 -39.52 18.91
N GLY A 190 -33.93 -40.32 19.86
CA GLY A 190 -33.09 -41.18 20.67
C GLY A 190 -32.06 -40.38 21.49
N LYS A 191 -30.78 -40.51 21.18
CA LYS A 191 -29.70 -39.76 21.86
C LYS A 191 -29.17 -38.55 21.02
N LYS A 192 -29.77 -38.28 19.85
CA LYS A 192 -29.27 -37.23 18.93
C LYS A 192 -30.28 -36.09 18.82
N LYS A 193 -29.75 -34.90 18.60
CA LYS A 193 -30.55 -33.71 18.25
C LYS A 193 -30.57 -33.55 16.73
N VAL A 194 -31.80 -33.56 16.17
CA VAL A 194 -32.01 -33.50 14.70
C VAL A 194 -32.94 -32.32 14.38
N TYR A 195 -32.65 -31.60 13.29
CA TYR A 195 -33.56 -30.59 12.78
C TYR A 195 -34.61 -31.20 11.87
N MET A 196 -35.89 -30.89 12.15
CA MET A 196 -37.04 -31.32 11.33
C MET A 196 -38.19 -30.33 11.47
N PRO A 197 -39.18 -30.35 10.55
CA PRO A 197 -40.37 -29.53 10.66
C PRO A 197 -41.33 -30.06 11.77
N PRO A 198 -42.16 -29.18 12.34
CA PRO A 198 -43.14 -29.56 13.35
C PRO A 198 -44.09 -30.69 12.91
N SER A 199 -44.58 -30.66 11.67
CA SER A 199 -45.46 -31.69 11.10
C SER A 199 -44.90 -33.11 11.20
N VAL A 200 -43.60 -33.27 10.94
CA VAL A 200 -42.92 -34.58 11.06
C VAL A 200 -42.70 -34.97 12.53
N ALA A 201 -42.29 -34.01 13.35
CA ALA A 201 -41.99 -34.24 14.75
C ALA A 201 -43.25 -34.62 15.57
N GLU A 202 -44.39 -33.95 15.32
CA GLU A 202 -45.66 -34.20 15.96
C GLU A 202 -46.19 -35.58 15.60
N THR A 203 -46.10 -36.01 14.34
CA THR A 203 -46.51 -37.33 13.88
C THR A 203 -45.73 -38.46 14.58
N GLN A 204 -44.46 -38.18 14.96
CA GLN A 204 -43.58 -39.18 15.58
C GLN A 204 -43.40 -38.98 17.09
N GLY A 205 -44.07 -37.98 17.68
CA GLY A 205 -44.06 -37.73 19.13
C GLY A 205 -42.71 -37.27 19.68
N TYR A 206 -41.87 -36.60 18.86
CA TYR A 206 -40.57 -36.14 19.30
C TYR A 206 -40.65 -34.85 20.11
N GLU A 207 -39.81 -34.72 21.13
CA GLU A 207 -39.75 -33.55 22.00
C GLU A 207 -38.87 -32.47 21.40
N ARG A 208 -39.41 -31.23 21.32
CA ARG A 208 -38.72 -30.06 20.83
C ARG A 208 -37.75 -29.48 21.88
N VAL A 209 -36.47 -29.29 21.50
CA VAL A 209 -35.43 -28.78 22.40
C VAL A 209 -34.92 -27.39 22.02
N SER A 210 -35.19 -26.90 20.82
CA SER A 210 -34.80 -25.53 20.43
C SER A 210 -35.97 -24.55 20.54
N LYS A 211 -35.73 -23.40 21.18
CA LYS A 211 -36.65 -22.28 21.21
C LYS A 211 -36.78 -21.60 19.83
N TYR A 212 -35.65 -21.53 19.10
CA TYR A 212 -35.56 -20.82 17.83
C TYR A 212 -35.45 -21.80 16.67
N PRO A 213 -36.00 -21.44 15.48
CA PRO A 213 -35.89 -22.28 14.30
C PRO A 213 -34.44 -22.30 13.76
N LYS A 214 -34.16 -23.33 12.96
CA LYS A 214 -32.92 -23.41 12.17
C LYS A 214 -32.78 -22.17 11.33
N SER A 215 -31.60 -21.56 11.32
CA SER A 215 -31.31 -20.35 10.55
C SER A 215 -29.94 -20.44 9.93
N THR A 216 -29.71 -19.65 8.87
CA THR A 216 -28.38 -19.46 8.33
C THR A 216 -27.46 -18.79 9.36
N ARG A 217 -26.17 -19.09 9.31
CA ARG A 217 -25.21 -18.59 10.28
C ARG A 217 -25.08 -17.07 10.25
N TYR A 218 -25.14 -16.46 9.04
CA TYR A 218 -24.89 -15.05 8.82
C TYR A 218 -26.11 -14.24 8.39
N GLY A 219 -27.26 -14.92 8.14
CA GLY A 219 -28.45 -14.30 7.56
C GLY A 219 -28.25 -13.93 6.08
N ARG A 220 -29.26 -13.27 5.48
CA ARG A 220 -29.19 -12.68 4.14
C ARG A 220 -28.73 -11.25 4.25
N GLN A 221 -27.80 -10.83 3.40
CA GLN A 221 -27.36 -9.45 3.38
C GLN A 221 -28.47 -8.51 2.91
N ASN A 222 -28.55 -7.32 3.51
CA ASN A 222 -29.41 -6.26 3.02
C ASN A 222 -28.95 -5.84 1.62
N PRO A 223 -29.81 -5.84 0.59
CA PRO A 223 -29.41 -5.57 -0.79
C PRO A 223 -28.72 -4.20 -0.99
N ILE A 224 -29.13 -3.18 -0.20
CA ILE A 224 -28.54 -1.85 -0.25
C ILE A 224 -27.11 -1.91 0.33
N ALA A 225 -26.95 -2.55 1.49
CA ALA A 225 -25.64 -2.71 2.13
C ALA A 225 -24.70 -3.57 1.28
N GLU A 226 -25.19 -4.61 0.64
CA GLU A 226 -24.44 -5.47 -0.28
C GLU A 226 -23.95 -4.67 -1.49
N ARG A 227 -24.84 -3.91 -2.15
CA ARG A 227 -24.50 -3.02 -3.26
C ARG A 227 -23.41 -2.02 -2.86
N TRP A 228 -23.53 -1.38 -1.69
CA TRP A 228 -22.52 -0.42 -1.21
C TRP A 228 -21.16 -1.06 -0.92
N ASN A 229 -21.11 -2.37 -0.68
CA ASN A 229 -19.87 -3.10 -0.39
C ASN A 229 -19.31 -3.83 -1.62
N SER A 230 -19.98 -3.78 -2.78
CA SER A 230 -19.50 -4.44 -4.00
C SER A 230 -18.25 -3.76 -4.59
N GLU A 231 -17.39 -4.54 -5.23
CA GLU A 231 -16.22 -4.03 -5.95
C GLU A 231 -16.65 -3.14 -7.13
N ASP A 232 -17.71 -3.52 -7.85
CA ASP A 232 -18.26 -2.75 -8.97
C ASP A 232 -18.65 -1.34 -8.52
N ARG A 233 -19.27 -1.22 -7.33
CA ARG A 233 -19.67 0.09 -6.81
C ARG A 233 -18.45 0.96 -6.49
N LEU A 234 -17.40 0.36 -5.95
CA LEU A 234 -16.14 1.07 -5.72
C LEU A 234 -15.51 1.56 -7.04
N LEU A 235 -15.52 0.74 -8.09
CA LEU A 235 -15.03 1.14 -9.41
C LEU A 235 -15.84 2.31 -10.01
N ILE A 236 -17.18 2.28 -9.83
CA ILE A 236 -18.07 3.39 -10.24
C ILE A 236 -17.70 4.68 -9.48
N TRP A 237 -17.53 4.64 -8.17
CA TRP A 237 -17.14 5.80 -7.38
C TRP A 237 -15.77 6.34 -7.79
N ARG A 238 -14.80 5.46 -8.09
CA ARG A 238 -13.48 5.84 -8.58
C ARG A 238 -13.54 6.55 -9.93
N LYS A 239 -14.35 5.99 -10.85
CA LYS A 239 -14.58 6.60 -12.16
C LYS A 239 -15.25 7.98 -12.02
N ASN A 240 -16.33 8.06 -11.25
CA ASN A 240 -17.08 9.31 -11.04
C ASN A 240 -16.22 10.40 -10.39
N TRP A 241 -15.25 10.02 -9.51
CA TRP A 241 -14.27 10.96 -8.98
C TRP A 241 -13.38 11.56 -10.08
N ALA A 242 -12.91 10.76 -11.02
CA ALA A 242 -12.15 11.25 -12.16
C ALA A 242 -13.01 12.14 -13.06
N ASP A 243 -14.24 11.71 -13.34
CA ASP A 243 -15.14 12.42 -14.26
C ASP A 243 -15.52 13.81 -13.72
N VAL A 244 -15.87 13.93 -12.42
CA VAL A 244 -16.21 15.23 -11.83
C VAL A 244 -15.01 16.17 -11.79
N ASN A 245 -13.82 15.68 -11.46
CA ASN A 245 -12.60 16.48 -11.51
C ASN A 245 -12.33 17.00 -12.94
N ASN A 246 -12.39 16.11 -13.92
CA ASN A 246 -12.15 16.46 -15.32
C ASN A 246 -13.18 17.48 -15.86
N LYS A 247 -14.45 17.38 -15.43
CA LYS A 247 -15.50 18.37 -15.74
C LYS A 247 -15.12 19.78 -15.26
N TYR A 248 -14.67 19.90 -14.00
CA TYR A 248 -14.28 21.20 -13.44
C TYR A 248 -13.00 21.77 -14.07
N LEU A 249 -12.00 20.90 -14.34
CA LEU A 249 -10.77 21.28 -15.04
C LEU A 249 -11.07 21.79 -16.47
N GLU A 250 -11.99 21.12 -17.17
CA GLU A 250 -12.42 21.52 -18.52
C GLU A 250 -13.14 22.86 -18.52
N GLN A 251 -14.06 23.09 -17.59
CA GLN A 251 -14.77 24.37 -17.42
C GLN A 251 -13.82 25.56 -17.22
N LYS A 252 -12.60 25.29 -16.72
CA LYS A 252 -11.54 26.28 -16.53
C LYS A 252 -10.51 26.32 -17.65
N ASN A 253 -10.74 25.59 -18.74
CA ASN A 253 -9.78 25.46 -19.85
C ASN A 253 -8.39 24.96 -19.40
N ILE A 254 -8.34 24.08 -18.39
CA ILE A 254 -7.11 23.45 -17.93
C ILE A 254 -6.96 22.14 -18.67
N ASP A 255 -5.82 21.93 -19.35
CA ASP A 255 -5.53 20.74 -20.17
C ASP A 255 -5.26 19.47 -19.33
N SER A 256 -4.95 19.64 -18.05
CA SER A 256 -4.68 18.53 -17.14
C SER A 256 -5.92 17.63 -17.00
N ARG A 257 -5.74 16.32 -17.08
CA ARG A 257 -6.82 15.33 -16.89
C ARG A 257 -6.33 14.24 -15.95
N ILE A 258 -7.23 13.72 -15.10
CA ILE A 258 -6.97 12.58 -14.21
C ILE A 258 -7.71 11.35 -14.72
N ASP A 259 -7.17 10.18 -14.45
CA ASP A 259 -7.73 8.89 -14.86
C ASP A 259 -7.70 7.91 -13.68
N HIS A 260 -8.83 7.26 -13.43
CA HIS A 260 -9.01 6.31 -12.32
C HIS A 260 -8.38 4.94 -12.58
N ARG A 261 -8.08 4.63 -13.86
CA ARG A 261 -7.52 3.36 -14.29
C ARG A 261 -6.04 3.28 -13.96
N SER A 262 -5.56 2.08 -13.70
CA SER A 262 -4.13 1.83 -13.53
C SER A 262 -3.34 2.12 -14.82
N TYR A 263 -2.04 2.37 -14.69
CA TYR A 263 -1.16 2.56 -15.85
C TYR A 263 -1.25 1.40 -16.84
N LYS A 264 -1.36 0.16 -16.34
CA LYS A 264 -1.51 -1.05 -17.15
C LYS A 264 -2.80 -1.04 -17.99
N GLU A 265 -3.93 -0.66 -17.39
CA GLU A 265 -5.23 -0.54 -18.10
C GLU A 265 -5.22 0.59 -19.14
N ARG A 266 -4.41 1.63 -18.90
CA ARG A 266 -4.20 2.74 -19.83
C ARG A 266 -3.18 2.44 -20.93
N GLY A 267 -2.57 1.26 -20.93
CA GLY A 267 -1.49 0.91 -21.85
C GLY A 267 -0.20 1.69 -21.65
N ILE A 268 -0.03 2.31 -20.48
CA ILE A 268 1.19 3.05 -20.11
C ILE A 268 2.19 2.06 -19.53
N ASP A 269 3.30 1.89 -20.22
CA ASP A 269 4.38 0.97 -19.82
C ASP A 269 5.36 1.67 -18.86
N GLU A 270 4.81 2.25 -17.79
CA GLU A 270 5.56 2.87 -16.70
C GLU A 270 5.08 2.33 -15.37
N GLN A 271 6.00 2.23 -14.43
CA GLN A 271 5.65 1.86 -13.06
C GLN A 271 5.12 3.09 -12.31
N PRO A 272 3.96 3.02 -11.64
CA PRO A 272 3.49 4.09 -10.78
C PRO A 272 4.34 4.21 -9.51
N THR A 273 4.55 5.44 -9.04
CA THR A 273 5.10 5.71 -7.72
C THR A 273 4.07 5.41 -6.63
N ILE A 274 4.53 5.30 -5.38
CA ILE A 274 3.68 5.05 -4.22
C ILE A 274 3.53 6.30 -3.37
N HIS A 275 2.47 6.31 -2.56
CA HIS A 275 2.29 7.34 -1.54
C HIS A 275 3.37 7.25 -0.46
N GLU A 276 4.14 8.31 -0.29
CA GLU A 276 5.25 8.36 0.67
C GLU A 276 4.75 8.37 2.12
N GLY A 277 3.68 9.09 2.39
CA GLY A 277 3.09 9.20 3.71
C GLY A 277 3.87 10.13 4.66
N VAL A 278 3.27 10.43 5.80
CA VAL A 278 3.81 11.39 6.79
C VAL A 278 5.13 10.90 7.37
N SER A 279 5.23 9.61 7.71
CA SER A 279 6.44 9.03 8.34
C SER A 279 7.67 9.17 7.45
N ALA A 280 7.54 8.84 6.16
CA ALA A 280 8.62 8.96 5.19
C ALA A 280 9.09 10.42 5.02
N ARG A 281 8.13 11.35 4.93
CA ARG A 281 8.43 12.80 4.82
C ARG A 281 9.09 13.36 6.09
N ILE A 282 8.71 12.87 7.28
CA ILE A 282 9.37 13.26 8.54
C ILE A 282 10.83 12.79 8.55
N ILE A 283 11.09 11.55 8.09
CA ILE A 283 12.46 11.02 7.99
C ILE A 283 13.30 11.91 7.07
N GLU A 284 12.82 12.22 5.86
CA GLU A 284 13.51 13.08 4.89
C GLU A 284 13.72 14.52 5.43
N LYS A 285 12.71 15.10 6.07
CA LYS A 285 12.79 16.45 6.65
C LYS A 285 13.82 16.55 7.78
N LYS A 286 14.09 15.45 8.49
CA LYS A 286 15.13 15.35 9.53
C LYS A 286 16.51 15.03 8.98
N GLY A 287 16.69 15.01 7.66
CA GLY A 287 17.97 14.72 6.99
C GLY A 287 18.29 13.23 6.84
N GLY A 288 17.35 12.34 7.19
CA GLY A 288 17.45 10.91 6.91
C GLY A 288 16.96 10.57 5.49
N THR A 289 17.15 9.33 5.07
CA THR A 289 16.64 8.82 3.80
C THR A 289 15.51 7.83 4.06
N SER A 290 14.30 8.11 3.53
CA SER A 290 13.18 7.18 3.57
C SER A 290 13.30 6.19 2.42
N GLU A 291 13.08 4.90 2.72
CA GLU A 291 13.09 3.84 1.71
C GLU A 291 12.01 4.06 0.65
N ARG A 292 10.81 4.49 1.06
CA ARG A 292 9.73 4.81 0.11
C ARG A 292 10.05 5.98 -0.81
N CYS A 293 10.65 7.04 -0.28
CA CYS A 293 11.07 8.19 -1.07
C CYS A 293 12.19 7.80 -2.03
N GLU A 294 13.15 6.97 -1.58
CA GLU A 294 14.24 6.49 -2.42
C GLU A 294 13.73 5.60 -3.55
N ILE A 295 12.86 4.64 -3.25
CA ILE A 295 12.21 3.79 -4.27
C ILE A 295 11.43 4.64 -5.28
N ASN A 296 10.72 5.67 -4.84
CA ASN A 296 10.02 6.59 -5.75
C ASN A 296 10.98 7.34 -6.67
N ARG A 297 12.15 7.77 -6.16
CA ARG A 297 13.21 8.38 -6.98
C ARG A 297 13.73 7.40 -8.04
N GLN A 298 13.99 6.16 -7.64
CA GLN A 298 14.44 5.09 -8.55
C GLN A 298 13.40 4.79 -9.62
N ILE A 299 12.13 4.57 -9.25
CA ILE A 299 11.03 4.33 -10.18
C ILE A 299 10.89 5.46 -11.22
N LYS A 300 10.94 6.73 -10.77
CA LYS A 300 10.86 7.88 -11.67
C LYS A 300 12.04 7.91 -12.66
N ALA A 301 13.24 7.61 -12.17
CA ALA A 301 14.45 7.61 -12.99
C ALA A 301 14.44 6.43 -13.98
N ASP A 302 14.05 5.23 -13.54
CA ASP A 302 13.90 4.06 -14.41
C ASP A 302 12.85 4.28 -15.50
N ASN A 303 11.69 4.85 -15.17
CA ASN A 303 10.66 5.19 -16.14
C ASN A 303 11.17 6.19 -17.19
N LYS A 304 11.91 7.22 -16.76
CA LYS A 304 12.50 8.21 -17.66
C LYS A 304 13.50 7.56 -18.61
N PHE A 305 14.45 6.79 -18.07
CA PHE A 305 15.45 6.06 -18.84
C PHE A 305 14.81 5.15 -19.91
N LEU A 306 13.84 4.35 -19.50
CA LEU A 306 13.18 3.40 -20.41
C LEU A 306 12.35 4.10 -21.49
N ARG A 307 11.73 5.24 -21.17
CA ARG A 307 10.99 6.05 -22.14
C ARG A 307 11.94 6.64 -23.20
N GLU A 308 13.06 7.19 -22.77
CA GLU A 308 14.06 7.79 -23.66
C GLU A 308 14.67 6.74 -24.60
N ILE A 309 15.02 5.55 -24.09
CA ILE A 309 15.55 4.46 -24.92
C ILE A 309 14.50 3.97 -25.92
N LYS A 310 13.25 3.72 -25.48
CA LYS A 310 12.17 3.28 -26.40
C LYS A 310 11.91 4.31 -27.51
N ALA A 311 11.87 5.59 -27.16
CA ALA A 311 11.71 6.66 -28.13
C ALA A 311 12.89 6.70 -29.13
N ASN A 312 14.10 6.48 -28.66
CA ASN A 312 15.29 6.42 -29.50
C ASN A 312 15.29 5.19 -30.42
N ILE A 313 14.92 4.00 -29.89
CA ILE A 313 14.78 2.79 -30.70
C ILE A 313 13.71 2.99 -31.78
N LYS A 314 12.53 3.52 -31.43
CA LYS A 314 11.45 3.80 -32.36
C LYS A 314 11.88 4.75 -33.46
N LYS A 315 12.54 5.88 -33.13
CA LYS A 315 13.09 6.82 -34.10
C LYS A 315 14.12 6.17 -35.02
N LEU A 316 15.00 5.30 -34.50
CA LEU A 316 15.97 4.57 -35.29
C LEU A 316 15.30 3.60 -36.30
N LEU A 317 14.24 2.93 -35.89
CA LEU A 317 13.50 2.01 -36.75
C LEU A 317 12.61 2.74 -37.77
N GLU A 318 12.09 3.94 -37.45
CA GLU A 318 11.25 4.75 -38.35
C GLU A 318 12.07 5.58 -39.36
N ALA A 319 13.24 6.10 -38.93
CA ALA A 319 14.00 7.09 -39.69
C ALA A 319 14.80 6.51 -40.86
N VAL A 320 15.08 5.19 -40.87
CA VAL A 320 15.93 4.58 -41.90
C VAL A 320 15.36 3.24 -42.28
N LYS A 321 15.06 3.07 -43.58
CA LYS A 321 14.85 1.76 -44.19
C LYS A 321 16.00 0.83 -43.76
N HIS A 322 15.75 -0.05 -42.81
CA HIS A 322 16.57 -1.18 -42.33
C HIS A 322 18.03 -1.21 -42.86
N THR A 323 18.87 -0.23 -42.50
CA THR A 323 20.30 -0.32 -42.82
C THR A 323 21.00 -1.14 -41.72
N LEU A 324 22.03 -1.83 -42.10
CA LEU A 324 22.83 -2.70 -41.22
C LEU A 324 23.31 -1.96 -39.93
N PRO A 325 23.83 -0.71 -39.97
CA PRO A 325 24.20 0.02 -38.77
C PRO A 325 23.04 0.35 -37.82
N THR A 326 21.86 0.62 -38.36
CA THR A 326 20.66 0.96 -37.58
C THR A 326 20.16 -0.26 -36.85
N VAL A 327 20.09 -1.40 -37.49
CA VAL A 327 19.69 -2.68 -36.86
C VAL A 327 20.70 -3.11 -35.80
N ALA A 328 21.99 -2.99 -36.09
CA ALA A 328 23.06 -3.28 -35.13
C ALA A 328 22.96 -2.43 -33.85
N ASN A 329 22.71 -1.13 -34.01
CA ASN A 329 22.55 -0.20 -32.89
C ASN A 329 21.28 -0.51 -32.09
N ALA A 330 20.16 -0.79 -32.76
CA ALA A 330 18.90 -1.16 -32.10
C ALA A 330 19.04 -2.47 -31.29
N LEU A 331 19.70 -3.49 -31.82
CA LEU A 331 19.98 -4.74 -31.11
C LEU A 331 20.84 -4.50 -29.85
N GLU A 332 21.89 -3.69 -29.92
CA GLU A 332 22.72 -3.38 -28.74
C GLU A 332 21.97 -2.52 -27.70
N LYS A 333 21.10 -1.58 -28.12
CA LYS A 333 20.22 -0.85 -27.20
C LYS A 333 19.21 -1.76 -26.49
N LEU A 334 18.57 -2.70 -27.20
CA LEU A 334 17.72 -3.72 -26.57
C LEU A 334 18.51 -4.58 -25.58
N ARG A 335 19.75 -4.94 -25.93
CA ARG A 335 20.65 -5.63 -25.00
C ARG A 335 20.95 -4.78 -23.76
N GLY A 336 21.18 -3.48 -23.89
CA GLY A 336 21.34 -2.53 -22.78
C GLY A 336 20.12 -2.51 -21.87
N VAL A 337 18.91 -2.49 -22.43
CA VAL A 337 17.65 -2.59 -21.67
C VAL A 337 17.55 -3.91 -20.89
N MET A 338 17.95 -5.03 -21.50
CA MET A 338 17.96 -6.33 -20.81
C MET A 338 18.93 -6.34 -19.63
N ILE A 339 20.11 -5.75 -19.79
CA ILE A 339 21.10 -5.59 -18.70
C ILE A 339 20.50 -4.74 -17.57
N HIS A 340 19.89 -3.62 -17.91
CA HIS A 340 19.20 -2.76 -16.95
C HIS A 340 18.13 -3.52 -16.17
N CYS A 341 17.21 -4.21 -16.85
CA CYS A 341 16.15 -5.00 -16.19
C CYS A 341 16.71 -6.06 -15.24
N ARG A 342 17.76 -6.80 -15.64
CA ARG A 342 18.41 -7.80 -14.79
C ARG A 342 19.07 -7.18 -13.56
N TYR A 343 19.71 -6.02 -13.74
CA TYR A 343 20.27 -5.28 -12.62
C TYR A 343 19.17 -4.91 -11.60
N VAL A 344 18.06 -4.34 -12.07
CA VAL A 344 16.91 -3.97 -11.20
C VAL A 344 16.38 -5.17 -10.43
N ILE A 345 16.23 -6.32 -11.10
CA ILE A 345 15.77 -7.56 -10.46
C ILE A 345 16.73 -7.99 -9.34
N SER A 346 18.03 -8.07 -9.64
CA SER A 346 19.06 -8.48 -8.68
C SER A 346 19.19 -7.49 -7.52
N PHE A 347 19.12 -6.21 -7.80
CA PHE A 347 19.11 -5.15 -6.79
C PHE A 347 17.90 -5.31 -5.86
N SER A 348 16.71 -5.46 -6.41
CA SER A 348 15.47 -5.61 -5.64
C SER A 348 15.52 -6.82 -4.70
N ASP A 349 16.05 -7.94 -5.15
CA ASP A 349 16.15 -9.15 -4.32
C ASP A 349 17.17 -8.98 -3.18
N LYS A 350 18.33 -8.37 -3.42
CA LYS A 350 19.33 -8.06 -2.37
C LYS A 350 18.76 -7.04 -1.38
N TRP A 351 18.13 -5.99 -1.87
CA TRP A 351 17.52 -4.96 -1.04
C TRP A 351 16.47 -5.56 -0.11
N LYS A 352 15.54 -6.41 -0.64
CA LYS A 352 14.52 -7.08 0.17
C LYS A 352 15.12 -7.91 1.29
N THR A 353 16.15 -8.70 0.99
CA THR A 353 16.82 -9.54 1.99
C THR A 353 17.46 -8.71 3.10
N ALA A 354 18.18 -7.64 2.73
CA ALA A 354 18.82 -6.74 3.70
C ALA A 354 17.80 -6.01 4.56
N LYS A 355 16.72 -5.51 3.95
CA LYS A 355 15.69 -4.75 4.65
C LYS A 355 14.77 -5.62 5.51
N ALA A 356 14.52 -6.86 5.12
CA ALA A 356 13.82 -7.83 5.97
C ALA A 356 14.58 -8.12 7.26
N LEU A 357 15.89 -8.29 7.17
CA LEU A 357 16.76 -8.49 8.34
C LEU A 357 16.77 -7.22 9.23
N GLU A 358 16.94 -6.04 8.64
CA GLU A 358 16.89 -4.77 9.37
C GLU A 358 15.56 -4.59 10.10
N ALA A 359 14.44 -4.83 9.43
CA ALA A 359 13.11 -4.71 10.04
C ALA A 359 12.89 -5.72 11.18
N ALA A 360 13.41 -6.95 11.05
CA ALA A 360 13.34 -7.96 12.10
C ALA A 360 14.13 -7.55 13.34
N THR A 361 15.34 -7.01 13.16
CA THR A 361 16.17 -6.49 14.27
C THR A 361 15.47 -5.32 14.97
N LEU A 362 15.01 -4.33 14.21
CA LEU A 362 14.29 -3.17 14.77
C LEU A 362 13.02 -3.58 15.52
N LYS A 363 12.34 -4.64 15.07
CA LYS A 363 11.17 -5.18 15.77
C LYS A 363 11.54 -5.73 17.13
N ILE A 364 12.59 -6.53 17.23
CA ILE A 364 13.08 -7.09 18.50
C ILE A 364 13.38 -5.96 19.48
N ASP A 365 14.10 -4.93 19.05
CA ASP A 365 14.45 -3.78 19.89
C ASP A 365 13.21 -2.99 20.34
N CYS A 366 12.22 -2.80 19.46
CA CYS A 366 10.95 -2.16 19.81
C CYS A 366 10.12 -2.99 20.80
N ASP A 367 10.10 -4.30 20.65
CA ASP A 367 9.38 -5.22 21.53
C ASP A 367 10.04 -5.24 22.92
N ASN A 368 11.37 -5.31 23.01
CA ASN A 368 12.15 -5.22 24.23
C ASN A 368 11.92 -3.88 24.95
N PHE A 369 12.01 -2.76 24.21
CA PHE A 369 11.73 -1.45 24.77
C PHE A 369 10.31 -1.32 25.34
N SER A 370 9.34 -1.95 24.67
CA SER A 370 7.94 -1.95 25.10
C SER A 370 7.75 -2.80 26.36
N ALA A 371 8.39 -3.96 26.44
CA ALA A 371 8.37 -4.84 27.62
C ALA A 371 8.97 -4.13 28.85
N ILE A 372 10.17 -3.56 28.72
CA ILE A 372 10.83 -2.78 29.78
C ILE A 372 9.98 -1.59 30.20
N THR A 373 9.34 -0.90 29.24
CA THR A 373 8.47 0.24 29.58
C THR A 373 7.25 -0.19 30.39
N THR A 374 6.67 -1.34 30.06
CA THR A 374 5.51 -1.89 30.79
C THR A 374 5.90 -2.30 32.20
N GLU A 375 7.03 -2.98 32.34
CA GLU A 375 7.56 -3.39 33.64
C GLU A 375 7.91 -2.18 34.53
N LEU A 376 8.59 -1.19 33.96
CA LEU A 376 8.91 0.07 34.64
C LEU A 376 7.64 0.76 35.17
N GLN A 377 6.58 0.83 34.36
CA GLN A 377 5.31 1.43 34.82
C GLN A 377 4.67 0.61 35.95
N ALA A 378 4.74 -0.71 35.89
CA ALA A 378 4.24 -1.59 36.95
C ALA A 378 5.01 -1.36 38.26
N LYS A 379 6.35 -1.31 38.23
CA LYS A 379 7.20 -1.06 39.40
C LYS A 379 6.98 0.34 39.98
N ILE A 380 6.82 1.36 39.16
CA ILE A 380 6.49 2.72 39.60
C ILE A 380 5.13 2.74 40.32
N LYS A 381 4.13 2.05 39.79
CA LYS A 381 2.81 1.94 40.39
C LYS A 381 2.86 1.21 41.75
N GLU A 382 3.59 0.10 41.82
CA GLU A 382 3.79 -0.69 43.01
C GLU A 382 4.50 0.14 44.11
N ARG A 383 5.60 0.83 43.76
CA ARG A 383 6.31 1.73 44.66
C ARG A 383 5.38 2.81 45.23
N LYS A 384 4.55 3.43 44.37
CA LYS A 384 3.58 4.45 44.83
C LYS A 384 2.56 3.88 45.81
N GLN A 385 2.07 2.66 45.56
CA GLN A 385 1.15 1.97 46.48
C GLN A 385 1.81 1.69 47.85
N LYS A 386 3.08 1.23 47.85
CA LYS A 386 3.83 0.97 49.06
C LYS A 386 4.17 2.25 49.83
N GLN A 387 4.38 3.37 49.16
CA GLN A 387 4.54 4.69 49.78
C GLN A 387 3.26 5.11 50.50
N ILE A 388 2.10 4.97 49.85
CA ILE A 388 0.79 5.28 50.46
C ILE A 388 0.52 4.34 51.67
N GLU A 389 0.83 3.03 51.55
CA GLU A 389 0.72 2.07 52.63
C GLU A 389 1.57 2.50 53.82
N LYS A 390 2.82 2.94 53.60
CA LYS A 390 3.73 3.42 54.63
C LYS A 390 3.19 4.69 55.32
N GLU A 391 2.67 5.65 54.56
CA GLU A 391 2.07 6.88 55.09
C GLU A 391 0.85 6.61 55.96
N ASN A 392 0.05 5.60 55.62
CA ASN A 392 -1.15 5.21 56.36
C ASN A 392 -0.85 4.26 57.55
N THR A 393 0.38 3.78 57.71
CA THR A 393 0.77 2.89 58.79
C THR A 393 1.06 3.70 60.07
N PRO A 394 0.44 3.41 61.20
CA PRO A 394 0.69 4.13 62.45
C PRO A 394 2.16 4.11 62.87
N ALA A 395 2.69 5.24 63.36
CA ALA A 395 4.11 5.40 63.75
C ALA A 395 4.60 4.39 64.80
N ILE A 396 3.69 3.82 65.58
CA ILE A 396 3.96 2.78 66.59
C ILE A 396 4.40 1.44 65.97
N GLN A 397 4.10 1.19 64.71
CA GLN A 397 4.45 -0.05 63.97
C GLN A 397 5.85 0.06 63.33
N ILE A 398 6.90 0.24 64.14
CA ILE A 398 8.27 0.52 63.70
C ILE A 398 8.81 -0.59 62.77
N PHE A 399 8.52 -1.87 63.05
CA PHE A 399 8.97 -2.99 62.19
C PHE A 399 8.33 -2.92 60.82
N ARG A 400 7.02 -2.61 60.74
CA ARG A 400 6.32 -2.50 59.45
C ARG A 400 6.83 -1.30 58.65
N HIS A 401 7.12 -0.18 59.31
CA HIS A 401 7.76 0.96 58.64
C HIS A 401 9.14 0.65 58.08
N ARG A 402 9.96 -0.13 58.78
CA ARG A 402 11.27 -0.59 58.28
C ARG A 402 11.12 -1.50 57.07
N GLU A 403 10.26 -2.50 57.14
CA GLU A 403 9.97 -3.43 56.05
C GLU A 403 9.48 -2.68 54.78
N LEU A 404 8.53 -1.78 54.91
CA LEU A 404 8.04 -0.97 53.80
C LEU A 404 9.12 -0.03 53.24
N THR A 405 10.00 0.50 54.08
CA THR A 405 11.12 1.34 53.63
C THR A 405 12.12 0.52 52.79
N GLN A 406 12.48 -0.67 53.26
CA GLN A 406 13.38 -1.57 52.53
C GLN A 406 12.77 -1.95 51.16
N PHE A 407 11.51 -2.31 51.15
CA PHE A 407 10.79 -2.69 49.90
C PHE A 407 10.71 -1.51 48.91
N ILE A 408 10.47 -0.29 49.40
CA ILE A 408 10.47 0.93 48.56
C ILE A 408 11.85 1.20 47.99
N ASN A 409 12.92 0.94 48.73
CA ASN A 409 14.29 1.12 48.27
C ASN A 409 14.64 0.08 47.19
N GLU A 410 14.32 -1.20 47.40
CA GLU A 410 14.50 -2.28 46.41
C GLU A 410 13.74 -1.98 45.12
N LEU A 411 12.50 -1.52 45.21
CA LEU A 411 11.74 -1.09 44.03
C LEU A 411 12.37 0.12 43.32
N SER A 412 13.00 1.02 44.10
CA SER A 412 13.66 2.21 43.53
C SER A 412 14.93 1.82 42.76
N GLU A 413 15.70 0.88 43.27
CA GLU A 413 16.87 0.31 42.56
C GLU A 413 16.43 -0.38 41.24
N GLN A 414 15.43 -1.26 41.29
CA GLN A 414 14.88 -1.90 40.11
C GLN A 414 14.35 -0.90 39.04
N ILE A 415 13.74 0.20 39.51
CA ILE A 415 13.29 1.27 38.63
C ILE A 415 14.46 1.94 37.89
N GLU A 416 15.57 2.20 38.61
CA GLU A 416 16.76 2.83 38.00
C GLU A 416 17.48 1.85 37.04
N GLU A 417 17.53 0.57 37.36
CA GLU A 417 18.03 -0.47 36.43
C GLU A 417 17.23 -0.48 35.13
N LEU A 418 15.91 -0.57 35.20
CA LEU A 418 15.03 -0.55 34.03
C LEU A 418 15.12 0.75 33.22
N ARG A 419 15.34 1.90 33.88
CA ARG A 419 15.62 3.18 33.20
C ARG A 419 16.93 3.15 32.44
N THR A 420 17.95 2.56 33.04
CA THR A 420 19.28 2.41 32.42
C THR A 420 19.21 1.49 31.21
N GLU A 421 18.54 0.34 31.34
CA GLU A 421 18.31 -0.58 30.22
C GLU A 421 17.58 0.09 29.06
N LYS A 422 16.53 0.84 29.39
CA LYS A 422 15.75 1.61 28.40
C LYS A 422 16.61 2.64 27.67
N SER A 423 17.47 3.36 28.40
CA SER A 423 18.39 4.35 27.82
C SER A 423 19.46 3.69 26.94
N THR A 424 19.94 2.50 27.35
CA THR A 424 20.92 1.71 26.58
C THR A 424 20.34 1.25 25.23
N ILE A 425 19.08 0.79 25.19
CA ILE A 425 18.42 0.44 23.93
C ILE A 425 18.35 1.65 23.01
N LEU A 426 17.96 2.81 23.49
CA LEU A 426 17.89 4.04 22.69
C LEU A 426 19.28 4.47 22.18
N ALA A 427 20.30 4.39 23.02
CA ALA A 427 21.69 4.68 22.64
C ALA A 427 22.21 3.73 21.55
N ASN A 428 21.94 2.43 21.68
CA ASN A 428 22.31 1.43 20.66
C ASN A 428 21.61 1.68 19.32
N LEU A 429 20.41 2.22 19.36
CA LEU A 429 19.63 2.59 18.17
C LEU A 429 19.98 3.99 17.61
N ASN A 430 20.94 4.70 18.24
CA ASN A 430 21.31 6.08 17.90
C ASN A 430 20.09 7.03 17.81
N THR A 431 19.19 6.95 18.78
CA THR A 431 17.98 7.78 18.81
C THR A 431 17.58 8.12 20.24
N ASP A 432 16.92 9.27 20.39
CA ASP A 432 16.34 9.69 21.66
C ASP A 432 14.85 9.31 21.79
N ASP A 433 14.22 8.85 20.68
CA ASP A 433 12.79 8.52 20.65
C ASP A 433 12.51 7.23 19.85
N ILE A 434 11.99 6.23 20.53
CA ILE A 434 11.56 4.95 19.94
C ILE A 434 10.52 5.12 18.81
N LYS A 435 9.81 6.25 18.76
CA LYS A 435 8.85 6.52 17.68
C LYS A 435 9.55 6.66 16.34
N THR A 436 10.78 7.16 16.31
CA THR A 436 11.57 7.26 15.07
C THR A 436 11.93 5.87 14.54
N VAL A 437 12.26 4.93 15.43
CA VAL A 437 12.56 3.54 15.06
C VAL A 437 11.32 2.83 14.54
N ARG A 438 10.18 3.01 15.19
CA ARG A 438 8.89 2.47 14.72
C ARG A 438 8.50 3.04 13.36
N ALA A 439 8.71 4.34 13.15
CA ALA A 439 8.46 4.97 11.85
C ALA A 439 9.35 4.39 10.76
N LYS A 440 10.63 4.16 11.05
CA LYS A 440 11.58 3.51 10.12
C LYS A 440 11.16 2.08 9.79
N MET A 441 10.78 1.29 10.78
CA MET A 441 10.28 -0.08 10.58
C MET A 441 9.01 -0.09 9.71
N GLU A 442 8.06 0.79 9.97
CA GLU A 442 6.85 0.94 9.17
C GLU A 442 7.17 1.35 7.72
N ASP A 443 8.13 2.25 7.53
CA ASP A 443 8.59 2.69 6.21
C ASP A 443 9.16 1.52 5.40
N ILE A 444 10.04 0.72 6.00
CA ILE A 444 10.58 -0.50 5.39
C ILE A 444 9.46 -1.48 5.02
N GLN A 445 8.55 -1.77 5.95
CA GLN A 445 7.43 -2.70 5.73
C GLN A 445 6.53 -2.28 4.57
N LYS A 446 6.25 -0.97 4.45
CA LYS A 446 5.44 -0.43 3.35
C LYS A 446 6.21 -0.37 2.02
N ALA A 447 7.53 -0.27 2.07
CA ALA A 447 8.39 -0.26 0.89
C ALA A 447 8.57 -1.65 0.27
N MET A 448 8.53 -2.72 1.08
CA MET A 448 8.75 -4.11 0.64
C MET A 448 7.87 -4.54 -0.54
N PRO A 449 6.52 -4.43 -0.48
CA PRO A 449 5.66 -4.84 -1.58
C PRO A 449 5.87 -4.02 -2.85
N VAL A 450 6.34 -2.79 -2.72
CA VAL A 450 6.62 -1.91 -3.87
C VAL A 450 7.86 -2.35 -4.60
N MET A 451 8.93 -2.65 -3.86
CA MET A 451 10.16 -3.19 -4.43
C MET A 451 9.91 -4.55 -5.10
N GLU A 452 9.04 -5.37 -4.51
CA GLU A 452 8.64 -6.63 -5.11
C GLU A 452 7.89 -6.45 -6.43
N LYS A 453 6.98 -5.47 -6.48
CA LYS A 453 6.28 -5.09 -7.71
C LYS A 453 7.25 -4.56 -8.76
N HIS A 454 8.21 -3.72 -8.37
CA HIS A 454 9.26 -3.21 -9.28
C HIS A 454 10.08 -4.33 -9.91
N ALA A 455 10.50 -5.31 -9.10
CA ALA A 455 11.18 -6.51 -9.62
C ALA A 455 10.30 -7.31 -10.59
N LYS A 456 9.00 -7.47 -10.29
CA LYS A 456 8.06 -8.20 -11.15
C LYS A 456 7.87 -7.51 -12.49
N GLU A 457 7.65 -6.22 -12.50
CA GLU A 457 7.50 -5.44 -13.73
C GLU A 457 8.78 -5.44 -14.58
N SER A 458 9.95 -5.37 -13.92
CA SER A 458 11.23 -5.52 -14.61
C SER A 458 11.42 -6.93 -15.23
N LYS A 459 10.88 -7.99 -14.60
CA LYS A 459 10.87 -9.34 -15.18
C LYS A 459 9.96 -9.43 -16.41
N GLU A 460 8.77 -8.83 -16.36
CA GLU A 460 7.86 -8.78 -17.51
C GLU A 460 8.49 -8.02 -18.68
N LYS A 461 9.14 -6.88 -18.37
CA LYS A 461 9.83 -6.06 -19.36
C LYS A 461 11.06 -6.76 -19.96
N LEU A 462 11.83 -7.47 -19.14
CA LEU A 462 12.92 -8.30 -19.63
C LEU A 462 12.42 -9.31 -20.68
N LYS A 463 11.30 -9.98 -20.38
CA LYS A 463 10.69 -10.97 -21.27
C LYS A 463 10.24 -10.34 -22.61
N SER A 464 9.55 -9.21 -22.57
CA SER A 464 9.13 -8.50 -23.79
C SER A 464 10.33 -8.03 -24.61
N THR A 465 11.36 -7.46 -23.96
CA THR A 465 12.59 -7.02 -24.65
C THR A 465 13.36 -8.18 -25.28
N GLN A 466 13.37 -9.36 -24.64
CA GLN A 466 13.96 -10.56 -25.23
C GLN A 466 13.21 -11.00 -26.51
N GLN A 467 11.89 -10.90 -26.52
CA GLN A 467 11.08 -11.19 -27.71
C GLN A 467 11.36 -10.19 -28.83
N GLU A 468 11.37 -8.88 -28.51
CA GLU A 468 11.72 -7.82 -29.48
C GLU A 468 13.13 -8.02 -30.06
N PHE A 469 14.11 -8.35 -29.22
CA PHE A 469 15.47 -8.65 -29.66
C PHE A 469 15.52 -9.86 -30.62
N ALA A 470 14.81 -10.94 -30.27
CA ALA A 470 14.76 -12.15 -31.12
C ALA A 470 14.09 -11.88 -32.47
N GLN A 471 12.99 -11.11 -32.49
CA GLN A 471 12.29 -10.69 -33.70
C GLN A 471 13.18 -9.85 -34.61
N LEU A 472 13.83 -8.81 -34.03
CA LEU A 472 14.72 -7.94 -34.78
C LEU A 472 15.95 -8.70 -35.30
N LYS A 473 16.49 -9.63 -34.50
CA LYS A 473 17.60 -10.50 -34.93
C LYS A 473 17.19 -11.44 -36.06
N ALA A 474 15.96 -11.96 -36.04
CA ALA A 474 15.43 -12.78 -37.16
C ALA A 474 15.27 -11.96 -38.44
N GLN A 475 14.77 -10.74 -38.37
CA GLN A 475 14.70 -9.83 -39.52
C GLN A 475 16.08 -9.47 -40.06
N ALA A 476 17.08 -9.41 -39.20
CA ALA A 476 18.47 -9.12 -39.58
C ALA A 476 19.19 -10.27 -40.30
N LEU A 477 18.59 -11.44 -40.42
CA LEU A 477 19.17 -12.57 -41.21
C LEU A 477 19.25 -12.29 -42.72
N GLU A 478 18.57 -11.26 -43.20
CA GLU A 478 18.69 -10.76 -44.57
C GLU A 478 20.03 -10.06 -44.84
N PHE A 479 20.76 -9.65 -43.80
CA PHE A 479 22.05 -8.98 -43.89
C PHE A 479 23.22 -9.96 -43.73
N ASP A 480 24.41 -9.53 -44.16
CA ASP A 480 25.64 -10.24 -43.83
C ASP A 480 25.84 -10.35 -42.32
N THR A 481 25.84 -11.59 -41.80
CA THR A 481 25.90 -11.87 -40.37
C THR A 481 27.22 -11.45 -39.75
N GLU A 482 28.32 -11.52 -40.49
CA GLU A 482 29.65 -11.17 -39.99
C GLU A 482 29.79 -9.63 -39.88
N GLU A 483 29.31 -8.91 -40.89
CA GLU A 483 29.32 -7.44 -40.89
C GLU A 483 28.39 -6.89 -39.81
N LEU A 484 27.18 -7.44 -39.64
CA LEU A 484 26.26 -7.08 -38.54
C LEU A 484 26.92 -7.22 -37.17
N GLU A 485 27.54 -8.37 -36.90
CA GLU A 485 28.20 -8.62 -35.63
C GLU A 485 29.41 -7.69 -35.37
N ASN A 486 30.13 -7.31 -36.42
CA ASN A 486 31.25 -6.37 -36.34
C ASN A 486 30.75 -4.96 -35.94
N ILE A 487 29.68 -4.49 -36.55
CA ILE A 487 29.08 -3.18 -36.24
C ILE A 487 28.47 -3.21 -34.83
N ARG A 488 27.72 -4.25 -34.45
CA ARG A 488 27.19 -4.43 -33.09
C ARG A 488 28.30 -4.31 -32.05
N TYR A 489 29.42 -4.99 -32.29
CA TYR A 489 30.53 -4.96 -31.35
C TYR A 489 31.21 -3.59 -31.25
N ALA A 490 31.29 -2.85 -32.33
CA ALA A 490 31.88 -1.51 -32.30
C ALA A 490 31.08 -0.55 -31.40
N VAL A 491 29.76 -0.64 -31.38
CA VAL A 491 28.88 0.22 -30.56
C VAL A 491 28.65 -0.33 -29.15
N ARG A 492 28.88 -1.62 -28.92
CA ARG A 492 28.58 -2.32 -27.65
C ARG A 492 29.23 -1.68 -26.43
N THR A 493 30.52 -1.37 -26.52
CA THR A 493 31.29 -0.84 -25.39
C THR A 493 30.74 0.51 -24.94
N GLN A 494 30.32 1.35 -25.87
CA GLN A 494 29.72 2.64 -25.56
C GLN A 494 28.35 2.46 -24.90
N ILE A 495 27.47 1.61 -25.44
CA ILE A 495 26.14 1.36 -24.89
C ILE A 495 26.22 0.71 -23.50
N GLU A 496 27.18 -0.17 -23.25
CA GLU A 496 27.44 -0.72 -21.92
C GLU A 496 27.89 0.37 -20.93
N ALA A 497 28.76 1.27 -21.35
CA ALA A 497 29.21 2.37 -20.52
C ALA A 497 28.05 3.34 -20.20
N ASP A 498 27.25 3.70 -21.20
CA ASP A 498 26.07 4.54 -21.03
C ASP A 498 25.05 3.88 -20.06
N THR A 499 24.79 2.58 -20.24
CA THR A 499 23.88 1.82 -19.35
C THR A 499 24.41 1.78 -17.91
N ALA A 500 25.71 1.60 -17.72
CA ALA A 500 26.33 1.61 -16.38
C ALA A 500 26.28 3.00 -15.74
N GLU A 501 26.50 4.06 -16.51
CA GLU A 501 26.40 5.44 -16.06
C GLU A 501 24.96 5.79 -15.64
N ASP A 502 23.97 5.38 -16.43
CA ASP A 502 22.57 5.61 -16.12
C ASP A 502 22.15 4.86 -14.85
N LEU A 503 22.53 3.59 -14.70
CA LEU A 503 22.30 2.84 -13.46
C LEU A 503 23.02 3.50 -12.27
N HIS A 504 24.21 4.02 -12.45
CA HIS A 504 24.92 4.75 -11.39
C HIS A 504 24.19 6.06 -11.03
N LYS A 505 23.63 6.79 -11.99
CA LYS A 505 22.81 7.98 -11.74
C LYS A 505 21.52 7.63 -10.98
N ILE A 506 20.88 6.49 -11.32
CA ILE A 506 19.61 6.04 -10.73
C ILE A 506 19.83 5.55 -9.29
N TYR A 507 20.83 4.71 -9.05
CA TYR A 507 21.07 4.01 -7.79
C TYR A 507 22.11 4.67 -6.87
N GLY A 508 22.84 5.67 -7.39
CA GLY A 508 23.80 6.45 -6.61
C GLY A 508 24.81 5.59 -5.85
N LYS A 509 24.90 5.81 -4.54
CA LYS A 509 25.78 5.03 -3.64
C LYS A 509 25.43 3.55 -3.54
N SER A 510 24.20 3.18 -3.88
CA SER A 510 23.71 1.78 -3.86
C SER A 510 24.05 1.02 -5.14
N PHE A 511 24.62 1.68 -6.15
CA PHE A 511 25.07 1.02 -7.38
C PHE A 511 26.17 -0.01 -7.09
N SER A 512 26.02 -1.21 -7.64
CA SER A 512 26.99 -2.29 -7.50
C SER A 512 27.53 -2.69 -8.87
N LYS A 513 28.84 -2.50 -9.05
CA LYS A 513 29.54 -2.89 -10.27
C LYS A 513 29.49 -4.40 -10.52
N ASP A 514 29.57 -5.21 -9.45
CA ASP A 514 29.51 -6.67 -9.56
C ASP A 514 28.14 -7.14 -10.05
N MET A 515 27.05 -6.51 -9.58
CA MET A 515 25.70 -6.80 -10.05
C MET A 515 25.53 -6.41 -11.53
N PHE A 516 26.12 -5.30 -11.95
CA PHE A 516 26.12 -4.88 -13.36
C PHE A 516 26.85 -5.91 -14.24
N VAL A 517 28.03 -6.38 -13.80
CA VAL A 517 28.79 -7.41 -14.52
C VAL A 517 28.01 -8.72 -14.60
N SER A 518 27.39 -9.15 -13.51
CA SER A 518 26.53 -10.36 -13.49
C SER A 518 25.34 -10.22 -14.44
N ALA A 519 24.63 -9.09 -14.41
CA ALA A 519 23.49 -8.80 -15.30
C ALA A 519 23.89 -8.84 -16.78
N LYS A 520 25.08 -8.32 -17.11
CA LYS A 520 25.66 -8.37 -18.45
C LYS A 520 25.96 -9.81 -18.89
N GLU A 521 26.65 -10.60 -18.06
CA GLU A 521 26.97 -11.99 -18.38
C GLU A 521 25.73 -12.85 -18.56
N GLU A 522 24.71 -12.67 -17.71
CA GLU A 522 23.43 -13.38 -17.85
C GLU A 522 22.68 -12.97 -19.12
N THR A 523 22.74 -11.67 -19.51
CA THR A 523 22.16 -11.20 -20.73
C THR A 523 22.84 -11.85 -21.93
N ASP A 524 24.17 -11.85 -21.98
CA ASP A 524 24.94 -12.47 -23.06
C ASP A 524 24.66 -13.97 -23.18
N LYS A 525 24.55 -14.67 -22.06
CA LYS A 525 24.10 -16.07 -22.05
C LYS A 525 22.71 -16.25 -22.62
N SER A 526 21.77 -15.39 -22.26
CA SER A 526 20.36 -15.50 -22.70
C SER A 526 20.16 -15.27 -24.21
N ILE A 527 21.04 -14.50 -24.85
CA ILE A 527 21.00 -14.24 -26.29
C ILE A 527 21.95 -15.14 -27.12
N GLY A 528 22.59 -16.12 -26.45
CA GLY A 528 23.47 -17.11 -27.09
C GLY A 528 24.88 -16.61 -27.40
N GLU A 529 25.31 -15.54 -26.74
CA GLU A 529 26.64 -14.92 -26.93
C GLU A 529 27.64 -15.36 -25.86
N THR A 530 27.83 -16.68 -25.68
CA THR A 530 28.79 -17.20 -24.69
C THR A 530 30.20 -17.32 -25.27
N GLY A 531 31.17 -16.80 -24.54
CA GLY A 531 32.61 -17.10 -24.34
C GLY A 531 33.53 -17.57 -25.47
N LYS A 532 33.08 -18.32 -26.48
CA LYS A 532 33.95 -18.82 -27.54
C LYS A 532 34.47 -17.75 -28.52
N ARG A 533 33.69 -16.69 -28.75
CA ARG A 533 34.09 -15.55 -29.61
C ARG A 533 35.10 -14.60 -28.90
N SER A 534 35.06 -14.52 -27.57
CA SER A 534 35.97 -13.68 -26.78
C SER A 534 37.43 -14.15 -26.89
N VAL A 535 37.69 -15.45 -26.95
CA VAL A 535 39.04 -16.01 -27.08
C VAL A 535 39.62 -15.77 -28.46
N ARG A 536 38.80 -15.93 -29.51
CA ARG A 536 39.23 -15.70 -30.92
C ARG A 536 39.60 -14.20 -31.12
N ARG A 537 38.84 -13.27 -30.55
CA ARG A 537 39.12 -11.84 -30.61
C ARG A 537 40.25 -11.37 -29.73
N LYS A 538 40.48 -11.99 -28.57
CA LYS A 538 41.70 -11.75 -27.80
C LYS A 538 42.94 -12.14 -28.61
N LEU A 539 42.85 -13.25 -29.35
CA LEU A 539 43.86 -13.70 -30.28
C LEU A 539 44.06 -12.75 -31.46
N GLU A 540 42.97 -12.23 -32.08
CA GLU A 540 43.05 -11.25 -33.17
C GLU A 540 43.65 -9.92 -32.67
N ARG A 541 43.22 -9.36 -31.52
CA ARG A 541 43.83 -8.16 -30.93
C ARG A 541 45.30 -8.36 -30.56
N SER A 542 45.69 -9.54 -30.13
CA SER A 542 47.08 -9.85 -29.89
C SER A 542 47.86 -9.92 -31.19
N LYS A 543 47.26 -10.43 -32.29
CA LYS A 543 47.87 -10.42 -33.62
C LYS A 543 48.03 -9.02 -34.16
N ASP A 544 46.98 -8.16 -34.02
CA ASP A 544 47.04 -6.75 -34.46
C ASP A 544 48.07 -5.94 -33.68
N LYS A 545 48.18 -6.15 -32.37
CA LYS A 545 49.26 -5.55 -31.54
C LYS A 545 50.64 -6.00 -31.99
N ILE A 546 50.84 -7.29 -32.22
CA ILE A 546 52.09 -7.85 -32.69
C ILE A 546 52.43 -7.35 -34.09
N GLN A 547 51.43 -7.18 -34.98
CA GLN A 547 51.67 -6.57 -36.29
C GLN A 547 52.00 -5.09 -36.21
N ALA A 548 51.36 -4.32 -35.34
CA ALA A 548 51.68 -2.91 -35.11
C ALA A 548 53.06 -2.74 -34.53
N GLU A 549 53.48 -3.56 -33.51
CA GLU A 549 54.84 -3.55 -32.96
C GLU A 549 55.88 -3.96 -33.99
N ASN A 550 55.57 -4.92 -34.85
CA ASN A 550 56.48 -5.34 -35.91
C ASN A 550 56.61 -4.26 -37.02
N ARG A 551 55.56 -3.52 -37.32
CA ARG A 551 55.62 -2.34 -38.23
C ARG A 551 56.47 -1.21 -37.62
N GLN A 552 56.32 -0.93 -36.34
CA GLN A 552 57.15 0.06 -35.65
C GLN A 552 58.66 -0.34 -35.63
N LYS A 553 58.93 -1.57 -35.26
CA LYS A 553 60.34 -2.09 -35.29
C LYS A 553 60.92 -2.08 -36.69
N LYS A 554 60.10 -2.29 -37.75
CA LYS A 554 60.57 -2.21 -39.13
C LYS A 554 60.83 -0.76 -39.58
N GLN A 555 60.07 0.19 -39.08
CA GLN A 555 60.29 1.64 -39.31
C GLN A 555 61.50 2.16 -38.55
N GLU A 556 61.74 1.70 -37.34
CA GLU A 556 62.94 2.04 -36.56
C GLU A 556 64.20 1.47 -37.22
N ARG A 557 64.16 0.19 -37.68
CA ARG A 557 65.31 -0.42 -38.37
C ARG A 557 65.62 0.25 -39.72
N ASN A 558 64.63 0.85 -40.37
CA ASN A 558 64.85 1.61 -41.62
C ASN A 558 65.41 3.03 -41.32
N LYS A 559 65.02 3.63 -40.23
CA LYS A 559 65.61 4.91 -39.78
C LYS A 559 67.09 4.77 -39.37
N ASP A 560 67.45 3.67 -38.72
CA ASP A 560 68.87 3.44 -38.36
C ASP A 560 69.74 3.16 -39.59
N LYS A 561 69.19 2.61 -40.68
CA LYS A 561 69.91 2.38 -41.95
C LYS A 561 70.10 3.66 -42.80
N ASP A 562 69.21 4.67 -42.58
CA ASP A 562 69.31 5.97 -43.26
C ASP A 562 70.25 6.91 -42.49
N VAL A 563 70.65 6.59 -41.27
CA VAL A 563 71.66 7.35 -40.47
C VAL A 563 73.10 6.83 -40.71
N GLU A 564 73.26 5.63 -41.26
CA GLU A 564 74.56 5.04 -41.58
C GLU A 564 74.96 5.24 -43.08
N ARG A 565 74.19 5.99 -43.85
CA ARG A 565 74.59 6.48 -45.16
C ARG A 565 74.80 8.00 -45.13
#